data_4f25db66c097f408e73990748995d003
#
_entry.id   4f25db66c097f408e73990748995d003
#
_cell.length_a   1.000
_cell.length_b   1.000
_cell.length_c   1.000
_cell.angle_alpha   90.00
_cell.angle_beta   90.00
_cell.angle_gamma   90.00
#
_symmetry.space_group_name_H-M   'P 1'
#
loop_
_entity.id
_entity.type
_entity.pdbx_description
1 polymer ?
#
loop_
_entity_poly.entity_id
_entity_poly.type
_entity_poly.pdbx_seq_one_letter_code
_entity_poly.pdbx_strand_id
1 'polypeptide(L)'
;RQTEKFHSTWSAPVLGVATTAQLSYETLRGVGDLLVKSVGGFIGQFFGSDESRQAARADLAAVGENVAGPVGILGVLFPSVVNSGLTQILLLAAIISLTLAVMNVLPIPALDGGRWFTMAIFRLTRKELTKEREENIQAAGMLVLLVLTILVTVSDVGKLF
;
A
#
# COMPACT_ATOMS: atom_id res chain seq x y z
N ARG A 1 -20.55 -2.33 -26.83
CA ARG A 1 -20.74 -3.70 -26.28
C ARG A 1 -21.61 -3.58 -25.03
N GLN A 2 -22.85 -4.02 -25.13
CA GLN A 2 -23.74 -4.13 -23.96
C GLN A 2 -23.20 -5.25 -23.09
N THR A 3 -22.77 -4.91 -21.87
CA THR A 3 -22.48 -5.89 -20.84
C THR A 3 -23.80 -6.46 -20.36
N GLU A 4 -24.07 -7.72 -20.66
CA GLU A 4 -25.21 -8.44 -20.10
C GLU A 4 -25.08 -8.45 -18.57
N LYS A 5 -26.07 -7.87 -17.90
CA LYS A 5 -26.17 -7.89 -16.44
C LYS A 5 -26.65 -9.28 -16.03
N PHE A 6 -25.72 -10.17 -15.68
CA PHE A 6 -26.06 -11.44 -15.06
C PHE A 6 -26.61 -11.21 -13.65
N HIS A 7 -27.92 -11.28 -13.51
CA HIS A 7 -28.59 -11.29 -12.21
C HIS A 7 -28.71 -12.74 -11.68
N SER A 8 -27.62 -13.28 -11.19
CA SER A 8 -27.63 -14.59 -10.54
C SER A 8 -27.20 -14.45 -9.09
N THR A 9 -28.15 -14.52 -8.18
CA THR A 9 -27.91 -14.42 -6.72
C THR A 9 -27.04 -15.56 -6.21
N TRP A 10 -27.06 -16.71 -6.87
CA TRP A 10 -26.26 -17.88 -6.50
C TRP A 10 -24.78 -17.77 -6.88
N SER A 11 -24.44 -17.02 -7.90
CA SER A 11 -23.05 -16.80 -8.31
C SER A 11 -22.36 -15.67 -7.52
N ALA A 12 -23.13 -14.83 -6.82
CA ALA A 12 -22.60 -13.70 -6.10
C ALA A 12 -21.54 -14.06 -5.03
N PRO A 13 -21.72 -15.10 -4.18
CA PRO A 13 -20.69 -15.48 -3.21
C PRO A 13 -19.41 -16.00 -3.89
N VAL A 14 -19.55 -16.80 -4.95
CA VAL A 14 -18.40 -17.35 -5.70
C VAL A 14 -17.64 -16.23 -6.42
N LEU A 15 -18.37 -15.35 -7.10
CA LEU A 15 -17.78 -14.17 -7.74
C LEU A 15 -17.14 -13.23 -6.72
N GLY A 16 -17.77 -13.04 -5.56
CA GLY A 16 -17.20 -12.23 -4.47
C GLY A 16 -15.87 -12.78 -3.98
N VAL A 17 -15.76 -14.07 -3.73
CA VAL A 17 -14.49 -14.71 -3.35
C VAL A 17 -13.46 -14.61 -4.46
N ALA A 18 -13.84 -14.91 -5.71
CA ALA A 18 -12.91 -14.85 -6.85
C ALA A 18 -12.40 -13.43 -7.10
N THR A 19 -13.28 -12.42 -7.08
CA THR A 19 -12.88 -11.02 -7.25
C THR A 19 -12.02 -10.52 -6.08
N THR A 20 -12.33 -10.93 -4.85
CA THR A 20 -11.51 -10.59 -3.68
C THR A 20 -10.10 -11.19 -3.81
N ALA A 21 -10.00 -12.46 -4.21
CA ALA A 21 -8.70 -13.11 -4.42
C ALA A 21 -7.91 -12.44 -5.55
N GLN A 22 -8.55 -12.11 -6.66
CA GLN A 22 -7.93 -11.41 -7.78
C GLN A 22 -7.43 -10.01 -7.36
N LEU A 23 -8.29 -9.22 -6.72
CA LEU A 23 -7.93 -7.87 -6.24
C LEU A 23 -6.81 -7.92 -5.19
N SER A 24 -6.82 -8.92 -4.29
CA SER A 24 -5.75 -9.12 -3.32
C SER A 24 -4.41 -9.39 -4.03
N TYR A 25 -4.41 -10.25 -5.05
CA TYR A 25 -3.21 -10.56 -5.84
C TYR A 25 -2.71 -9.32 -6.59
N GLU A 26 -3.60 -8.60 -7.27
CA GLU A 26 -3.24 -7.37 -8.00
C GLU A 26 -2.72 -6.28 -7.06
N THR A 27 -3.35 -6.11 -5.89
CA THR A 27 -2.90 -5.17 -4.87
C THR A 27 -1.52 -5.56 -4.34
N LEU A 28 -1.30 -6.84 -4.01
CA LEU A 28 -0.01 -7.33 -3.52
C LEU A 28 1.09 -7.11 -4.56
N ARG A 29 0.80 -7.39 -5.83
CA ARG A 29 1.74 -7.16 -6.94
C ARG A 29 2.03 -5.67 -7.12
N GLY A 30 0.98 -4.82 -7.14
CA GLY A 30 1.13 -3.37 -7.27
C GLY A 30 1.93 -2.76 -6.13
N VAL A 31 1.67 -3.16 -4.89
CA VAL A 31 2.43 -2.72 -3.72
C VAL A 31 3.88 -3.23 -3.79
N GLY A 32 4.10 -4.47 -4.22
CA GLY A 32 5.44 -5.01 -4.43
C GLY A 32 6.22 -4.19 -5.46
N ASP A 33 5.63 -3.88 -6.60
CA ASP A 33 6.23 -3.05 -7.65
C ASP A 33 6.53 -1.62 -7.14
N LEU A 34 5.61 -1.04 -6.37
CA LEU A 34 5.81 0.28 -5.74
C LEU A 34 6.96 0.27 -4.74
N LEU A 35 7.06 -0.75 -3.90
CA LEU A 35 8.16 -0.89 -2.93
C LEU A 35 9.51 -1.04 -3.65
N VAL A 36 9.58 -1.88 -4.67
CA VAL A 36 10.81 -2.07 -5.47
C VAL A 36 11.23 -0.76 -6.13
N LYS A 37 10.29 -0.05 -6.76
CA LYS A 37 10.56 1.26 -7.38
C LYS A 37 10.95 2.32 -6.36
N SER A 38 10.26 2.40 -5.23
CA SER A 38 10.57 3.36 -4.17
C SER A 38 11.95 3.13 -3.55
N VAL A 39 12.27 1.87 -3.22
CA VAL A 39 13.58 1.51 -2.66
C VAL A 39 14.67 1.68 -3.71
N GLY A 40 14.46 1.21 -4.94
CA GLY A 40 15.39 1.36 -6.05
C GLY A 40 15.62 2.84 -6.40
N GLY A 41 14.56 3.64 -6.44
CA GLY A 41 14.62 5.08 -6.64
C GLY A 41 15.39 5.80 -5.52
N PHE A 42 15.12 5.45 -4.27
CA PHE A 42 15.84 6.03 -3.13
C PHE A 42 17.34 5.71 -3.14
N ILE A 43 17.69 4.44 -3.34
CA ILE A 43 19.09 4.00 -3.43
C ILE A 43 19.78 4.64 -4.65
N GLY A 44 19.12 4.67 -5.81
CA GLY A 44 19.65 5.26 -7.03
C GLY A 44 19.91 6.76 -6.91
N GLN A 45 19.10 7.47 -6.12
CA GLN A 45 19.29 8.91 -5.90
C GLN A 45 20.54 9.22 -5.06
N PHE A 46 20.90 8.36 -4.10
CA PHE A 46 22.03 8.58 -3.20
C PHE A 46 23.34 7.96 -3.68
N PHE A 47 23.28 6.80 -4.33
CA PHE A 47 24.46 6.00 -4.69
C PHE A 47 24.64 5.82 -6.20
N GLY A 48 23.74 6.34 -7.03
CA GLY A 48 23.75 6.13 -8.47
C GLY A 48 24.53 7.17 -9.27
N SER A 49 24.87 6.79 -10.51
CA SER A 49 25.37 7.70 -11.56
C SER A 49 24.29 8.74 -11.95
N ASP A 50 24.66 9.78 -12.69
CA ASP A 50 23.70 10.83 -13.07
C ASP A 50 22.51 10.31 -13.89
N GLU A 51 22.71 9.29 -14.72
CA GLU A 51 21.63 8.60 -15.45
C GLU A 51 20.70 7.83 -14.49
N SER A 52 21.27 7.12 -13.51
CA SER A 52 20.47 6.39 -12.52
C SER A 52 19.75 7.34 -11.56
N ARG A 53 20.29 8.51 -11.29
CA ARG A 53 19.59 9.56 -10.51
C ARG A 53 18.39 10.15 -11.25
N GLN A 54 18.48 10.32 -12.57
CA GLN A 54 17.34 10.78 -13.38
C GLN A 54 16.24 9.71 -13.45
N ALA A 55 16.61 8.44 -13.67
CA ALA A 55 15.66 7.34 -13.64
C ALA A 55 15.00 7.21 -12.26
N ALA A 56 15.79 7.30 -11.17
CA ALA A 56 15.29 7.27 -9.81
C ALA A 56 14.29 8.39 -9.50
N ARG A 57 14.53 9.62 -10.00
CA ARG A 57 13.59 10.73 -9.85
C ARG A 57 12.31 10.52 -10.63
N ALA A 58 12.39 9.95 -11.84
CA ALA A 58 11.21 9.62 -12.64
C ALA A 58 10.36 8.53 -11.96
N ASP A 59 11.00 7.50 -11.39
CA ASP A 59 10.32 6.43 -10.65
C ASP A 59 9.63 6.97 -9.38
N LEU A 60 10.30 7.84 -8.61
CA LEU A 60 9.74 8.45 -7.41
C LEU A 60 8.58 9.41 -7.76
N ALA A 61 8.69 10.17 -8.85
CA ALA A 61 7.61 11.02 -9.34
C ALA A 61 6.39 10.17 -9.75
N ALA A 62 6.61 9.09 -10.51
CA ALA A 62 5.55 8.16 -10.93
C ALA A 62 4.86 7.50 -9.72
N VAL A 63 5.61 7.15 -8.66
CA VAL A 63 5.04 6.66 -7.40
C VAL A 63 4.18 7.75 -6.75
N GLY A 64 4.68 8.99 -6.67
CA GLY A 64 3.96 10.11 -6.08
C GLY A 64 2.67 10.47 -6.82
N GLU A 65 2.64 10.33 -8.15
CA GLU A 65 1.43 10.59 -8.96
C GLU A 65 0.35 9.51 -8.79
N ASN A 66 0.77 8.26 -8.60
CA ASN A 66 -0.14 7.11 -8.56
C ASN A 66 -0.59 6.72 -7.14
N VAL A 67 0.01 7.33 -6.10
CA VAL A 67 -0.37 7.07 -4.70
C VAL A 67 -1.25 8.21 -4.20
N ALA A 68 -2.48 7.89 -3.88
CA ALA A 68 -3.37 8.79 -3.15
C ALA A 68 -3.13 8.62 -1.66
N GLY A 69 -2.69 9.66 -0.99
CA GLY A 69 -2.55 9.67 0.47
C GLY A 69 -3.89 9.94 1.18
N PRO A 70 -3.86 10.07 2.52
CA PRO A 70 -5.06 10.29 3.31
C PRO A 70 -5.88 11.51 2.86
N VAL A 71 -5.20 12.59 2.46
CA VAL A 71 -5.86 13.83 1.99
C VAL A 71 -6.47 13.63 0.60
N GLY A 72 -5.77 12.92 -0.30
CA GLY A 72 -6.30 12.58 -1.63
C GLY A 72 -7.54 11.67 -1.55
N ILE A 73 -7.52 10.69 -0.65
CA ILE A 73 -8.67 9.79 -0.44
C ILE A 73 -9.86 10.56 0.12
N LEU A 74 -9.68 11.36 1.18
CA LEU A 74 -10.77 12.07 1.83
C LEU A 74 -11.22 13.32 1.05
N GLY A 75 -10.28 14.02 0.41
CA GLY A 75 -10.58 15.29 -0.29
C GLY A 75 -11.06 15.12 -1.73
N VAL A 76 -10.65 14.06 -2.42
CA VAL A 76 -10.95 13.86 -3.84
C VAL A 76 -11.80 12.62 -4.07
N LEU A 77 -11.34 11.45 -3.60
CA LEU A 77 -12.03 10.19 -3.89
C LEU A 77 -13.37 10.07 -3.14
N PHE A 78 -13.41 10.38 -1.85
CA PHE A 78 -14.61 10.24 -1.05
C PHE A 78 -15.75 11.15 -1.56
N PRO A 79 -15.56 12.46 -1.81
CA PRO A 79 -16.62 13.32 -2.35
C PRO A 79 -17.12 12.87 -3.73
N SER A 80 -16.24 12.34 -4.59
CA SER A 80 -16.62 11.85 -5.93
C SER A 80 -17.53 10.61 -5.86
N VAL A 81 -17.39 9.81 -4.82
CA VAL A 81 -18.13 8.54 -4.65
C VAL A 81 -19.41 8.71 -3.85
N VAL A 82 -19.47 9.64 -2.88
CA VAL A 82 -20.64 9.88 -2.04
C VAL A 82 -21.90 10.19 -2.85
N ASN A 83 -21.77 10.99 -3.91
CA ASN A 83 -22.89 11.34 -4.79
C ASN A 83 -23.30 10.22 -5.76
N SER A 84 -22.52 9.14 -5.84
CA SER A 84 -22.76 8.02 -6.77
C SER A 84 -23.64 6.91 -6.18
N GLY A 85 -24.00 7.01 -4.89
CA GLY A 85 -24.90 6.09 -4.20
C GLY A 85 -24.19 5.09 -3.28
N LEU A 86 -25.00 4.39 -2.47
CA LEU A 86 -24.52 3.49 -1.41
C LEU A 86 -23.62 2.37 -1.93
N THR A 87 -23.90 1.82 -3.10
CA THR A 87 -23.12 0.72 -3.69
C THR A 87 -21.68 1.14 -3.94
N GLN A 88 -21.45 2.35 -4.44
CA GLN A 88 -20.11 2.88 -4.72
C GLN A 88 -19.35 3.19 -3.43
N ILE A 89 -20.04 3.66 -2.39
CA ILE A 89 -19.45 3.86 -1.06
C ILE A 89 -18.98 2.54 -0.46
N LEU A 90 -19.84 1.51 -0.53
CA LEU A 90 -19.48 0.17 -0.06
C LEU A 90 -18.32 -0.45 -0.85
N LEU A 91 -18.29 -0.23 -2.16
CA LEU A 91 -17.18 -0.68 -3.01
C LEU A 91 -15.86 0.02 -2.63
N LEU A 92 -15.90 1.35 -2.46
CA LEU A 92 -14.72 2.11 -2.01
C LEU A 92 -14.24 1.61 -0.64
N ALA A 93 -15.15 1.41 0.32
CA ALA A 93 -14.82 0.89 1.64
C ALA A 93 -14.20 -0.52 1.55
N ALA A 94 -14.73 -1.38 0.68
CA ALA A 94 -14.18 -2.72 0.45
C ALA A 94 -12.76 -2.68 -0.13
N ILE A 95 -12.50 -1.80 -1.11
CA ILE A 95 -11.18 -1.63 -1.72
C ILE A 95 -10.18 -1.11 -0.68
N ILE A 96 -10.55 -0.09 0.10
CA ILE A 96 -9.68 0.45 1.17
C ILE A 96 -9.38 -0.64 2.20
N SER A 97 -10.40 -1.38 2.65
CA SER A 97 -10.23 -2.46 3.62
C SER A 97 -9.31 -3.57 3.11
N LEU A 98 -9.46 -3.95 1.84
CA LEU A 98 -8.63 -4.95 1.19
C LEU A 98 -7.17 -4.46 1.09
N THR A 99 -6.97 -3.22 0.66
CA THR A 99 -5.64 -2.61 0.56
C THR A 99 -4.95 -2.58 1.92
N LEU A 100 -5.65 -2.16 2.98
CA LEU A 100 -5.12 -2.16 4.34
C LEU A 100 -4.78 -3.57 4.83
N ALA A 101 -5.63 -4.57 4.52
CA ALA A 101 -5.35 -5.96 4.88
C ALA A 101 -4.09 -6.48 4.18
N VAL A 102 -3.94 -6.20 2.87
CA VAL A 102 -2.74 -6.59 2.11
C VAL A 102 -1.50 -5.88 2.64
N MET A 103 -1.58 -4.58 2.93
CA MET A 103 -0.47 -3.82 3.50
C MET A 103 -0.03 -4.39 4.85
N ASN A 104 -0.97 -4.80 5.70
CA ASN A 104 -0.68 -5.39 7.01
C ASN A 104 -0.01 -6.78 6.92
N VAL A 105 -0.14 -7.49 5.82
CA VAL A 105 0.56 -8.78 5.59
C VAL A 105 2.02 -8.57 5.17
N LEU A 106 2.39 -7.38 4.67
CA LEU A 106 3.74 -7.12 4.20
C LEU A 106 4.79 -7.21 5.33
N PRO A 107 6.03 -7.64 5.02
CA PRO A 107 7.12 -7.77 5.98
C PRO A 107 7.73 -6.39 6.33
N ILE A 108 6.89 -5.42 6.63
CA ILE A 108 7.31 -4.05 6.99
C ILE A 108 7.25 -3.92 8.51
N PRO A 109 8.37 -3.56 9.19
CA PRO A 109 8.32 -3.26 10.62
C PRO A 109 7.25 -2.22 10.94
N ALA A 110 6.62 -2.33 12.10
CA ALA A 110 5.43 -1.60 12.55
C ALA A 110 4.08 -2.10 12.02
N LEU A 111 4.06 -2.98 11.02
CA LEU A 111 2.85 -3.68 10.59
C LEU A 111 2.81 -5.09 11.19
N ASP A 112 1.62 -5.71 11.24
CA ASP A 112 1.44 -7.05 11.82
C ASP A 112 2.27 -8.11 11.10
N GLY A 113 2.33 -8.05 9.76
CA GLY A 113 3.16 -8.93 8.94
C GLY A 113 4.66 -8.76 9.24
N GLY A 114 5.11 -7.54 9.49
CA GLY A 114 6.50 -7.26 9.86
C GLY A 114 6.89 -7.88 11.19
N ARG A 115 6.00 -7.87 12.17
CA ARG A 115 6.22 -8.53 13.46
C ARG A 115 6.36 -10.05 13.30
N TRP A 116 5.43 -10.65 12.56
CA TRP A 116 5.47 -12.09 12.28
C TRP A 116 6.75 -12.47 11.50
N PHE A 117 7.12 -11.66 10.51
CA PHE A 117 8.31 -11.88 9.69
C PHE A 117 9.61 -11.73 10.51
N THR A 118 9.67 -10.74 11.39
CA THR A 118 10.80 -10.57 12.32
C THR A 118 10.95 -11.78 13.21
N MET A 119 9.88 -12.27 13.83
CA MET A 119 9.93 -13.48 14.64
C MET A 119 10.38 -14.71 13.84
N ALA A 120 9.88 -14.85 12.59
CA ALA A 120 10.26 -15.97 11.72
C ALA A 120 11.77 -15.93 11.37
N ILE A 121 12.31 -14.77 11.03
CA ILE A 121 13.76 -14.60 10.72
C ILE A 121 14.61 -14.96 11.93
N PHE A 122 14.29 -14.42 13.11
CA PHE A 122 15.05 -14.70 14.33
C PHE A 122 15.01 -16.19 14.69
N ARG A 123 13.86 -16.85 14.50
CA ARG A 123 13.72 -18.30 14.69
C ARG A 123 14.55 -19.09 13.67
N LEU A 124 14.57 -18.69 12.40
CA LEU A 124 15.35 -19.36 11.35
C LEU A 124 16.86 -19.20 11.59
N THR A 125 17.29 -18.03 12.03
CA THR A 125 18.70 -17.73 12.33
C THR A 125 19.15 -18.24 13.69
N ARG A 126 18.25 -18.89 14.45
CA ARG A 126 18.51 -19.42 15.81
C ARG A 126 19.04 -18.36 16.78
N LYS A 127 18.68 -17.08 16.56
CA LYS A 127 19.04 -15.99 17.45
C LYS A 127 17.86 -15.69 18.37
N GLU A 128 18.16 -15.37 19.62
CA GLU A 128 17.12 -14.93 20.55
C GLU A 128 16.62 -13.53 20.20
N LEU A 129 15.32 -13.40 19.96
CA LEU A 129 14.66 -12.12 19.82
C LEU A 129 14.31 -11.61 21.22
N THR A 130 15.14 -10.74 21.77
CA THR A 130 14.82 -10.09 23.04
C THR A 130 13.69 -9.08 22.83
N LYS A 131 12.87 -8.88 23.85
CA LYS A 131 11.75 -7.92 23.81
C LYS A 131 12.21 -6.52 23.41
N GLU A 132 13.34 -6.08 23.94
CA GLU A 132 13.94 -4.78 23.61
C GLU A 132 14.32 -4.65 22.13
N ARG A 133 14.85 -5.70 21.51
CA ARG A 133 15.17 -5.71 20.07
C ARG A 133 13.90 -5.66 19.22
N GLU A 134 12.88 -6.40 19.59
CA GLU A 134 11.60 -6.38 18.91
C GLU A 134 10.98 -4.99 18.97
N GLU A 135 10.94 -4.36 20.13
CA GLU A 135 10.44 -3.00 20.35
C GLU A 135 11.22 -1.97 19.53
N ASN A 136 12.55 -2.06 19.49
CA ASN A 136 13.39 -1.15 18.71
C ASN A 136 13.15 -1.29 17.20
N ILE A 137 13.00 -2.52 16.67
CA ILE A 137 12.70 -2.76 15.27
C ILE A 137 11.33 -2.18 14.92
N GLN A 138 10.32 -2.40 15.77
CA GLN A 138 8.98 -1.88 15.57
C GLN A 138 8.94 -0.34 15.66
N ALA A 139 9.63 0.25 16.63
CA ALA A 139 9.73 1.70 16.80
C ALA A 139 10.42 2.36 15.60
N ALA A 140 11.51 1.77 15.09
CA ALA A 140 12.19 2.27 13.89
C ALA A 140 11.26 2.20 12.67
N GLY A 141 10.54 1.10 12.47
CA GLY A 141 9.56 0.95 11.39
C GLY A 141 8.44 1.97 11.50
N MET A 142 7.91 2.19 12.71
CA MET A 142 6.85 3.18 12.95
C MET A 142 7.33 4.61 12.64
N LEU A 143 8.57 4.94 12.99
CA LEU A 143 9.15 6.24 12.68
C LEU A 143 9.28 6.44 11.16
N VAL A 144 9.74 5.44 10.42
CA VAL A 144 9.83 5.47 8.96
C VAL A 144 8.45 5.65 8.33
N LEU A 145 7.44 4.90 8.78
CA LEU A 145 6.07 5.04 8.28
C LEU A 145 5.47 6.41 8.60
N LEU A 146 5.77 6.98 9.77
CA LEU A 146 5.31 8.30 10.15
C LEU A 146 5.92 9.38 9.25
N VAL A 147 7.25 9.34 9.03
CA VAL A 147 7.92 10.25 8.10
C VAL A 147 7.35 10.12 6.68
N LEU A 148 7.15 8.90 6.20
CA LEU A 148 6.56 8.65 4.89
C LEU A 148 5.13 9.22 4.79
N THR A 149 4.32 9.01 5.82
CA THR A 149 2.95 9.55 5.87
C THR A 149 2.94 11.07 5.81
N ILE A 150 3.85 11.74 6.54
CA ILE A 150 3.98 13.19 6.49
C ILE A 150 4.39 13.64 5.08
N LEU A 151 5.37 13.00 4.47
CA LEU A 151 5.83 13.34 3.11
C LEU A 151 4.70 13.18 2.08
N VAL A 152 3.96 12.08 2.13
CA VAL A 152 2.82 11.83 1.23
C VAL A 152 1.72 12.88 1.48
N THR A 153 1.42 13.20 2.74
CA THR A 153 0.41 14.21 3.09
C THR A 153 0.80 15.59 2.57
N VAL A 154 2.06 16.00 2.72
CA VAL A 154 2.56 17.28 2.18
C VAL A 154 2.47 17.29 0.65
N SER A 155 2.83 16.19 -0.02
CA SER A 155 2.69 16.04 -1.47
C SER A 155 1.23 16.14 -1.93
N ASP A 156 0.30 15.50 -1.21
CA ASP A 156 -1.13 15.53 -1.54
C ASP A 156 -1.70 16.95 -1.39
N VAL A 157 -1.34 17.65 -0.32
CA VAL A 157 -1.74 19.06 -0.13
C VAL A 157 -1.19 19.93 -1.25
N GLY A 158 0.05 19.71 -1.67
CA GLY A 158 0.65 20.45 -2.79
C GLY A 158 -0.03 20.21 -4.15
N LYS A 159 -0.76 19.10 -4.32
CA LYS A 159 -1.55 18.82 -5.54
C LYS A 159 -2.92 19.52 -5.54
N LEU A 160 -3.39 19.97 -4.38
CA LEU A 160 -4.69 20.64 -4.24
C LEU A 160 -4.62 22.16 -4.48
N PHE A 161 -3.41 22.73 -4.45
CA PHE A 161 -3.10 24.15 -4.69
C PHE A 161 -2.20 24.32 -5.92
#